data_811c16358ff165f13baa370d145907cf
#
_entry.id   811c16358ff165f13baa370d145907cf
#
_cell.length_a   1.000
_cell.length_b   1.000
_cell.length_c   1.000
_cell.angle_alpha   90.00
_cell.angle_beta   90.00
_cell.angle_gamma   90.00
#
_symmetry.space_group_name_H-M   'P 1'
#
loop_
_entity.id
_entity.type
_entity.pdbx_description
1 polymer ?
#
loop_
_entity_poly.entity_id
_entity_poly.type
_entity_poly.pdbx_seq_one_letter_code
_entity_poly.pdbx_strand_id
1 'polypeptide(L)'
;FPRWPKLLADKLDMECVNLGRTGMGNEYMTAKLLEALHKYKNVGLIVIMWSEFQRMDFQIATDAWNSLHPHRDNEKIEQFPMNMKGRKALLEYNNIVSSTMKSIRLFLIAQELCRSFPYLMIQGCVPVVDAQYLNRPETIDDTEVTFLSKDDLAGDIGNSVNFGNPRFPYPKTNFDTVFKIRKKAIQQILKYDIADKINEDKFIGWPIFSEVDGFCVDNILDNLDPLREKYRVSERDSHPNGPGHEVISEEIYKVYKKVYG
;
A
#
# COMPACT_ATOMS: atom_id res chain seq x y z
N PHE A 1 -23.54 3.07 -2.66
CA PHE A 1 -23.28 1.89 -3.49
C PHE A 1 -22.54 0.81 -2.70
N PRO A 2 -22.70 -0.48 -3.05
CA PRO A 2 -21.98 -1.56 -2.38
C PRO A 2 -20.48 -1.48 -2.68
N ARG A 3 -19.64 -1.78 -1.68
CA ARG A 3 -18.19 -1.79 -1.83
C ARG A 3 -17.71 -3.16 -2.32
N TRP A 4 -16.52 -3.22 -2.90
CA TRP A 4 -15.94 -4.44 -3.47
C TRP A 4 -16.01 -5.69 -2.57
N PRO A 5 -15.87 -5.63 -1.20
CA PRO A 5 -15.98 -6.85 -0.38
C PRO A 5 -17.36 -7.48 -0.45
N LYS A 6 -18.41 -6.66 -0.43
CA LYS A 6 -19.80 -7.15 -0.56
C LYS A 6 -20.06 -7.71 -1.96
N LEU A 7 -19.60 -7.00 -3.01
CA LEU A 7 -19.75 -7.45 -4.41
C LEU A 7 -19.04 -8.79 -4.65
N LEU A 8 -17.85 -8.97 -4.07
CA LEU A 8 -17.12 -10.23 -4.15
C LEU A 8 -17.84 -11.36 -3.40
N ALA A 9 -18.30 -11.09 -2.19
CA ALA A 9 -19.02 -12.07 -1.38
C ALA A 9 -20.31 -12.54 -2.09
N ASP A 10 -21.05 -11.62 -2.73
CA ASP A 10 -22.24 -11.97 -3.53
C ASP A 10 -21.91 -12.87 -4.71
N LYS A 11 -20.79 -12.63 -5.40
CA LYS A 11 -20.31 -13.49 -6.50
C LYS A 11 -19.92 -14.91 -6.02
N LEU A 12 -19.50 -15.02 -4.77
CA LEU A 12 -19.05 -16.28 -4.16
C LEU A 12 -20.15 -16.97 -3.35
N ASP A 13 -21.35 -16.40 -3.29
CA ASP A 13 -22.46 -16.87 -2.42
C ASP A 13 -22.02 -17.02 -0.96
N MET A 14 -21.31 -16.00 -0.45
CA MET A 14 -20.77 -15.96 0.91
C MET A 14 -21.30 -14.76 1.70
N GLU A 15 -21.37 -14.88 3.02
CA GLU A 15 -21.57 -13.75 3.90
C GLU A 15 -20.32 -12.85 3.92
N CYS A 16 -20.54 -11.52 3.90
CA CYS A 16 -19.45 -10.54 3.92
C CYS A 16 -19.23 -9.96 5.30
N VAL A 17 -18.03 -10.16 5.85
CA VAL A 17 -17.57 -9.44 7.05
C VAL A 17 -16.48 -8.46 6.62
N ASN A 18 -16.82 -7.17 6.58
CA ASN A 18 -15.87 -6.12 6.20
C ASN A 18 -15.28 -5.47 7.47
N LEU A 19 -14.00 -5.70 7.73
CA LEU A 19 -13.24 -5.15 8.86
C LEU A 19 -12.38 -3.94 8.47
N GLY A 20 -12.43 -3.53 7.20
CA GLY A 20 -11.69 -2.38 6.71
C GLY A 20 -12.14 -1.08 7.36
N ARG A 21 -11.18 -0.24 7.77
CA ARG A 21 -11.43 1.08 8.34
C ARG A 21 -10.65 2.13 7.57
N THR A 22 -11.33 3.21 7.22
CA THR A 22 -10.73 4.34 6.49
C THR A 22 -9.54 4.92 7.25
N GLY A 23 -8.46 5.17 6.52
CA GLY A 23 -7.27 5.82 7.05
C GLY A 23 -6.31 4.92 7.82
N MET A 24 -6.61 3.64 8.02
CA MET A 24 -5.72 2.71 8.70
C MET A 24 -4.63 2.16 7.77
N GLY A 25 -3.52 1.76 8.37
CA GLY A 25 -2.38 1.15 7.71
C GLY A 25 -2.31 -0.36 7.89
N ASN A 26 -1.14 -0.92 7.65
CA ASN A 26 -0.94 -2.36 7.55
C ASN A 26 -0.87 -3.06 8.91
N GLU A 27 -0.46 -2.38 9.97
CA GLU A 27 -0.46 -2.91 11.34
C GLU A 27 -1.90 -3.15 11.84
N TYR A 28 -2.80 -2.20 11.58
CA TYR A 28 -4.22 -2.37 11.88
C TYR A 28 -4.82 -3.57 11.16
N MET A 29 -4.51 -3.72 9.85
CA MET A 29 -5.04 -4.83 9.06
C MET A 29 -4.57 -6.18 9.60
N THR A 30 -3.30 -6.29 9.99
CA THR A 30 -2.75 -7.51 10.57
C THR A 30 -3.37 -7.83 11.93
N ALA A 31 -3.59 -6.81 12.77
CA ALA A 31 -4.27 -6.99 14.06
C ALA A 31 -5.72 -7.45 13.87
N LYS A 32 -6.46 -6.84 12.93
CA LYS A 32 -7.84 -7.23 12.63
C LYS A 32 -7.95 -8.62 12.00
N LEU A 33 -6.96 -9.02 11.21
CA LEU A 33 -6.87 -10.39 10.72
C LEU A 33 -6.77 -11.39 11.88
N LEU A 34 -5.85 -11.15 12.82
CA LEU A 34 -5.68 -12.02 13.99
C LEU A 34 -6.96 -12.11 14.82
N GLU A 35 -7.61 -10.97 15.10
CA GLU A 35 -8.91 -10.94 15.80
C GLU A 35 -9.99 -11.72 15.05
N ALA A 36 -10.06 -11.57 13.71
CA ALA A 36 -11.04 -12.26 12.88
C ALA A 36 -10.85 -13.78 12.90
N LEU A 37 -9.62 -14.26 12.76
CA LEU A 37 -9.29 -15.68 12.81
C LEU A 37 -9.62 -16.32 14.17
N HIS A 38 -9.52 -15.54 15.25
CA HIS A 38 -9.93 -16.00 16.58
C HIS A 38 -11.47 -16.04 16.73
N LYS A 39 -12.16 -15.06 16.17
CA LYS A 39 -13.60 -14.87 16.33
C LYS A 39 -14.43 -15.77 15.41
N TYR A 40 -14.07 -15.87 14.13
CA TYR A 40 -14.85 -16.56 13.11
C TYR A 40 -14.30 -17.97 12.86
N LYS A 41 -15.18 -18.97 12.88
CA LYS A 41 -14.80 -20.39 12.72
C LYS A 41 -14.97 -20.90 11.28
N ASN A 42 -15.98 -20.40 10.58
CA ASN A 42 -16.31 -20.83 9.21
C ASN A 42 -15.89 -19.73 8.23
N VAL A 43 -14.60 -19.67 7.91
CA VAL A 43 -14.06 -18.68 7.00
C VAL A 43 -13.87 -19.31 5.63
N GLY A 44 -14.64 -18.85 4.63
CA GLY A 44 -14.56 -19.34 3.26
C GLY A 44 -13.46 -18.68 2.45
N LEU A 45 -13.22 -17.39 2.65
CA LEU A 45 -12.16 -16.62 1.99
C LEU A 45 -11.74 -15.43 2.85
N ILE A 46 -10.45 -15.16 2.89
CA ILE A 46 -9.87 -13.96 3.49
C ILE A 46 -9.27 -13.12 2.35
N VAL A 47 -9.67 -11.85 2.24
CA VAL A 47 -9.05 -10.91 1.31
C VAL A 47 -8.47 -9.74 2.08
N ILE A 48 -7.17 -9.52 1.93
CA ILE A 48 -6.45 -8.43 2.60
C ILE A 48 -6.03 -7.41 1.54
N MET A 49 -6.63 -6.21 1.61
CA MET A 49 -6.25 -5.09 0.75
C MET A 49 -5.32 -4.17 1.54
N TRP A 50 -4.03 -4.27 1.26
CA TRP A 50 -2.98 -3.53 1.93
C TRP A 50 -3.01 -2.03 1.59
N SER A 51 -2.57 -1.23 2.55
CA SER A 51 -2.56 0.23 2.48
C SER A 51 -1.15 0.78 2.21
N GLU A 52 -0.99 2.10 2.29
CA GLU A 52 0.30 2.77 2.14
C GLU A 52 1.33 2.28 3.18
N PHE A 53 2.55 2.04 2.73
CA PHE A 53 3.63 1.48 3.55
C PHE A 53 4.10 2.42 4.66
N GLN A 54 4.01 3.72 4.41
CA GLN A 54 4.49 4.75 5.35
C GLN A 54 3.52 5.04 6.49
N ARG A 55 2.30 4.52 6.44
CA ARG A 55 1.38 4.63 7.57
C ARG A 55 1.91 3.87 8.77
N MET A 56 1.74 4.44 9.94
CA MET A 56 2.11 3.85 11.22
C MET A 56 0.89 3.83 12.12
N ASP A 57 0.39 2.64 12.42
CA ASP A 57 -0.81 2.48 13.23
C ASP A 57 -0.46 2.24 14.70
N PHE A 58 -1.24 2.84 15.57
CA PHE A 58 -1.09 2.73 17.01
C PHE A 58 -2.43 2.38 17.63
N GLN A 59 -2.45 1.30 18.39
CA GLN A 59 -3.59 0.98 19.23
C GLN A 59 -3.51 1.79 20.53
N ILE A 60 -4.47 2.69 20.72
CA ILE A 60 -4.49 3.62 21.87
C ILE A 60 -5.46 3.16 22.99
N ALA A 61 -6.37 2.26 22.66
CA ALA A 61 -7.25 1.57 23.59
C ALA A 61 -7.75 0.28 22.94
N THR A 62 -8.47 -0.56 23.65
CA THR A 62 -8.92 -1.90 23.20
C THR A 62 -9.53 -1.89 21.79
N ASP A 63 -10.38 -0.89 21.48
CA ASP A 63 -11.03 -0.77 20.16
C ASP A 63 -10.68 0.55 19.44
N ALA A 64 -9.70 1.30 19.94
CA ALA A 64 -9.32 2.59 19.39
C ALA A 64 -7.94 2.54 18.75
N TRP A 65 -7.91 2.92 17.48
CA TRP A 65 -6.71 2.98 16.66
C TRP A 65 -6.54 4.35 16.05
N ASN A 66 -5.30 4.81 15.99
CA ASN A 66 -4.89 5.98 15.23
C ASN A 66 -3.81 5.59 14.24
N SER A 67 -3.78 6.29 13.10
CA SER A 67 -2.75 6.13 12.07
C SER A 67 -2.04 7.45 11.84
N LEU A 68 -0.73 7.41 11.87
CA LEU A 68 0.12 8.51 11.46
C LEU A 68 0.30 8.46 9.96
N HIS A 69 -0.09 9.53 9.28
CA HIS A 69 0.07 9.70 7.84
C HIS A 69 1.21 10.69 7.58
N PRO A 70 2.29 10.29 6.92
CA PRO A 70 3.43 11.18 6.67
C PRO A 70 3.08 12.38 5.78
N HIS A 71 2.09 12.22 4.90
CA HIS A 71 1.74 13.21 3.88
C HIS A 71 0.56 14.13 4.22
N ARG A 72 -0.05 13.97 5.38
CA ARG A 72 -1.11 14.89 5.80
C ARG A 72 -0.51 16.07 6.56
N ASP A 73 -0.83 17.28 6.08
CA ASP A 73 -0.63 18.50 6.85
C ASP A 73 -1.32 18.38 8.20
N ASN A 74 -0.52 18.39 9.21
CA ASN A 74 -0.84 17.80 10.49
C ASN A 74 -1.29 18.83 11.54
N GLU A 75 -1.59 20.04 11.11
CA GLU A 75 -2.12 21.08 11.99
C GLU A 75 -3.46 20.73 12.65
N LYS A 76 -4.16 19.71 12.12
CA LYS A 76 -5.47 19.29 12.64
C LYS A 76 -5.44 17.99 13.46
N ILE A 77 -4.29 17.44 13.78
CA ILE A 77 -4.25 16.22 14.63
C ILE A 77 -4.08 16.63 16.11
N GLU A 78 -5.06 17.33 16.63
CA GLU A 78 -5.20 17.57 18.07
C GLU A 78 -5.38 16.29 18.91
N GLN A 79 -5.62 15.17 18.25
CA GLN A 79 -5.91 13.88 18.89
C GLN A 79 -4.70 12.98 19.13
N PHE A 80 -3.53 13.36 18.68
CA PHE A 80 -2.33 12.54 18.88
C PHE A 80 -1.60 12.99 20.15
N PRO A 81 -1.43 12.13 21.17
CA PRO A 81 -0.77 12.50 22.43
C PRO A 81 0.72 12.77 22.29
N MET A 82 1.27 12.60 21.11
CA MET A 82 2.69 12.76 20.84
C MET A 82 3.02 14.22 20.50
N ASN A 83 4.01 14.79 21.20
CA ASN A 83 4.46 16.13 20.89
C ASN A 83 5.06 16.21 19.47
N MET A 84 5.07 17.42 18.89
CA MET A 84 5.52 17.66 17.51
C MET A 84 6.96 17.16 17.25
N LYS A 85 7.85 17.17 18.25
CA LYS A 85 9.24 16.70 18.12
C LYS A 85 9.29 15.17 17.97
N GLY A 86 8.56 14.44 18.80
CA GLY A 86 8.49 12.98 18.73
C GLY A 86 7.91 12.51 17.40
N ARG A 87 6.90 13.22 16.90
CA ARG A 87 6.31 12.93 15.60
C ARG A 87 7.28 13.19 14.46
N LYS A 88 7.98 14.31 14.44
CA LYS A 88 9.00 14.61 13.43
C LYS A 88 10.08 13.53 13.42
N ALA A 89 10.57 13.11 14.58
CA ALA A 89 11.54 12.03 14.70
C ALA A 89 11.01 10.71 14.11
N LEU A 90 9.76 10.31 14.43
CA LEU A 90 9.17 9.10 13.84
C LEU A 90 9.08 9.16 12.32
N LEU A 91 8.69 10.30 11.77
CA LEU A 91 8.63 10.49 10.32
C LEU A 91 10.02 10.47 9.68
N GLU A 92 11.04 11.00 10.36
CA GLU A 92 12.43 10.98 9.90
C GLU A 92 13.01 9.56 9.85
N TYR A 93 12.62 8.68 10.78
CA TYR A 93 13.06 7.28 10.78
C TYR A 93 12.22 6.36 9.87
N ASN A 94 11.04 6.77 9.47
CA ASN A 94 10.18 6.02 8.58
C ASN A 94 10.55 6.26 7.10
N ASN A 95 11.67 5.72 6.68
CA ASN A 95 12.14 5.81 5.29
C ASN A 95 11.57 4.68 4.43
N ILE A 96 11.80 4.75 3.09
CA ILE A 96 11.28 3.76 2.16
C ILE A 96 11.70 2.33 2.49
N VAL A 97 12.97 2.13 2.83
CA VAL A 97 13.48 0.78 3.11
C VAL A 97 12.78 0.21 4.33
N SER A 98 12.76 0.97 5.44
CA SER A 98 12.11 0.54 6.68
C SER A 98 10.62 0.31 6.50
N SER A 99 9.91 1.18 5.78
CA SER A 99 8.47 1.05 5.52
C SER A 99 8.14 -0.13 4.63
N THR A 100 8.93 -0.37 3.58
CA THR A 100 8.76 -1.51 2.68
C THR A 100 9.05 -2.81 3.40
N MET A 101 10.18 -2.89 4.13
CA MET A 101 10.54 -4.09 4.90
C MET A 101 9.53 -4.40 6.00
N LYS A 102 9.01 -3.36 6.67
CA LYS A 102 7.90 -3.50 7.63
C LYS A 102 6.69 -4.14 6.95
N SER A 103 6.27 -3.61 5.81
CA SER A 103 5.09 -4.10 5.08
C SER A 103 5.28 -5.53 4.58
N ILE A 104 6.43 -5.88 4.00
CA ILE A 104 6.74 -7.26 3.58
C ILE A 104 6.67 -8.24 4.76
N ARG A 105 7.19 -7.86 5.93
CA ARG A 105 7.06 -8.68 7.14
C ARG A 105 5.60 -8.89 7.55
N LEU A 106 4.78 -7.84 7.48
CA LEU A 106 3.34 -7.95 7.76
C LEU A 106 2.61 -8.82 6.74
N PHE A 107 3.00 -8.77 5.47
CA PHE A 107 2.47 -9.65 4.41
C PHE A 107 2.77 -11.12 4.72
N LEU A 108 4.02 -11.42 5.11
CA LEU A 108 4.41 -12.78 5.50
C LEU A 108 3.69 -13.25 6.76
N ILE A 109 3.55 -12.39 7.76
CA ILE A 109 2.77 -12.71 8.96
C ILE A 109 1.33 -13.06 8.59
N ALA A 110 0.70 -12.24 7.75
CA ALA A 110 -0.66 -12.49 7.30
C ALA A 110 -0.77 -13.79 6.47
N GLN A 111 0.19 -14.06 5.60
CA GLN A 111 0.27 -15.31 4.83
C GLN A 111 0.33 -16.53 5.77
N GLU A 112 1.18 -16.50 6.80
CA GLU A 112 1.31 -17.58 7.76
C GLU A 112 0.06 -17.75 8.63
N LEU A 113 -0.55 -16.66 9.07
CA LEU A 113 -1.82 -16.68 9.80
C LEU A 113 -2.95 -17.29 8.96
N CYS A 114 -2.94 -17.05 7.65
CA CYS A 114 -3.94 -17.56 6.73
C CYS A 114 -3.62 -18.94 6.16
N ARG A 115 -2.55 -19.61 6.58
CA ARG A 115 -2.06 -20.87 5.98
C ARG A 115 -3.13 -21.96 5.82
N SER A 116 -4.05 -22.05 6.75
CA SER A 116 -5.13 -23.05 6.78
C SER A 116 -6.43 -22.57 6.14
N PHE A 117 -6.44 -21.40 5.51
CA PHE A 117 -7.62 -20.79 4.91
C PHE A 117 -7.37 -20.40 3.45
N PRO A 118 -8.40 -20.39 2.61
CA PRO A 118 -8.32 -19.66 1.35
C PRO A 118 -8.07 -18.18 1.63
N TYR A 119 -7.03 -17.60 1.01
CA TYR A 119 -6.75 -16.18 1.16
C TYR A 119 -6.19 -15.58 -0.13
N LEU A 120 -6.43 -14.29 -0.30
CA LEU A 120 -5.81 -13.45 -1.33
C LEU A 120 -5.33 -12.15 -0.70
N MET A 121 -4.24 -11.61 -1.21
CA MET A 121 -3.71 -10.31 -0.85
C MET A 121 -3.68 -9.42 -2.10
N ILE A 122 -3.86 -8.13 -1.92
CA ILE A 122 -3.73 -7.11 -2.97
C ILE A 122 -3.27 -5.80 -2.35
N GLN A 123 -2.42 -5.06 -3.03
CA GLN A 123 -2.06 -3.70 -2.64
C GLN A 123 -3.14 -2.73 -3.14
N GLY A 124 -3.72 -1.93 -2.24
CA GLY A 124 -4.82 -1.03 -2.59
C GLY A 124 -4.36 0.22 -3.35
N CYS A 125 -3.30 0.85 -2.89
CA CYS A 125 -2.76 2.08 -3.48
C CYS A 125 -1.29 1.91 -3.85
N VAL A 126 -0.82 2.74 -4.77
CA VAL A 126 0.61 2.80 -5.12
C VAL A 126 1.40 3.03 -3.84
N PRO A 127 2.41 2.18 -3.53
CA PRO A 127 3.26 2.41 -2.39
C PRO A 127 3.97 3.75 -2.54
N VAL A 128 3.66 4.69 -1.64
CA VAL A 128 4.27 6.01 -1.67
C VAL A 128 5.70 5.90 -1.23
N VAL A 129 6.59 6.48 -2.02
CA VAL A 129 8.01 6.57 -1.77
C VAL A 129 8.36 8.04 -1.68
N ASP A 130 8.77 8.49 -0.52
CA ASP A 130 9.26 9.85 -0.37
C ASP A 130 10.67 9.96 -0.95
N ALA A 131 10.83 10.76 -1.99
CA ALA A 131 12.12 11.00 -2.64
C ALA A 131 13.17 11.57 -1.67
N GLN A 132 12.76 12.26 -0.62
CA GLN A 132 13.69 12.80 0.40
C GLN A 132 14.45 11.69 1.13
N TYR A 133 13.88 10.50 1.24
CA TYR A 133 14.53 9.37 1.92
C TYR A 133 15.46 8.56 1.01
N LEU A 134 15.37 8.72 -0.29
CA LEU A 134 16.30 8.10 -1.24
C LEU A 134 17.70 8.74 -1.18
N ASN A 135 17.81 9.92 -0.58
CA ASN A 135 19.04 10.68 -0.47
C ASN A 135 19.85 10.42 0.82
N ARG A 136 19.46 9.44 1.64
CA ARG A 136 20.23 9.07 2.83
C ARG A 136 21.14 7.90 2.53
N PRO A 137 22.47 8.12 2.44
CA PRO A 137 23.44 7.06 2.11
C PRO A 137 23.42 5.89 3.11
N GLU A 138 23.05 6.15 4.33
CA GLU A 138 23.07 5.20 5.45
C GLU A 138 22.03 4.07 5.35
N THR A 139 21.11 4.14 4.40
CA THR A 139 19.98 3.21 4.30
C THR A 139 20.05 2.25 3.11
N ILE A 140 21.04 2.41 2.25
CA ILE A 140 21.24 1.57 1.07
C ILE A 140 22.72 1.23 0.99
N ASP A 141 23.04 -0.05 0.96
CA ASP A 141 24.42 -0.53 0.83
C ASP A 141 25.03 -0.07 -0.49
N ASP A 142 26.12 0.69 -0.40
CA ASP A 142 26.45 1.82 -1.22
C ASP A 142 27.26 1.59 -2.47
N THR A 143 27.42 0.40 -2.89
CA THR A 143 28.45 0.20 -3.89
C THR A 143 28.11 0.66 -5.29
N GLU A 144 26.85 1.04 -5.58
CA GLU A 144 26.49 1.46 -6.94
C GLU A 144 25.39 2.55 -7.09
N VAL A 145 24.93 3.19 -6.04
CA VAL A 145 23.90 4.24 -6.16
C VAL A 145 24.53 5.61 -6.12
N THR A 146 24.71 6.21 -7.27
CA THR A 146 25.00 7.64 -7.36
C THR A 146 23.73 8.38 -6.95
N PHE A 147 23.71 8.91 -5.73
CA PHE A 147 22.61 9.72 -5.25
C PHE A 147 22.54 11.03 -6.02
N LEU A 148 21.34 11.42 -6.40
CA LEU A 148 21.11 12.78 -6.87
C LEU A 148 21.38 13.73 -5.71
N SER A 149 22.06 14.82 -6.00
CA SER A 149 22.23 15.90 -5.03
C SER A 149 20.88 16.51 -4.67
N LYS A 150 20.80 17.19 -3.53
CA LYS A 150 19.62 17.96 -3.16
C LYS A 150 19.19 18.92 -4.28
N ASP A 151 20.13 19.44 -5.04
CA ASP A 151 19.91 20.38 -6.13
C ASP A 151 19.36 19.70 -7.39
N ASP A 152 19.69 18.44 -7.64
CA ASP A 152 19.10 17.64 -8.74
C ASP A 152 17.63 17.27 -8.46
N LEU A 153 17.24 17.23 -7.18
CA LEU A 153 15.87 16.97 -6.74
C LEU A 153 15.11 18.25 -6.35
N ALA A 154 15.81 19.39 -6.21
CA ALA A 154 15.26 20.65 -5.69
C ALA A 154 14.38 21.42 -6.67
N GLY A 155 14.21 20.96 -7.88
CA GLY A 155 13.14 21.47 -8.76
C GLY A 155 11.78 20.98 -8.27
N ASP A 156 11.17 21.63 -7.28
CA ASP A 156 9.78 21.47 -6.87
C ASP A 156 9.27 20.05 -6.48
N ILE A 157 10.15 19.18 -6.00
CA ILE A 157 9.71 17.97 -5.32
C ILE A 157 9.46 18.29 -3.84
N GLY A 158 8.66 19.30 -3.62
CA GLY A 158 8.08 19.56 -2.31
C GLY A 158 6.97 18.57 -2.05
N ASN A 159 7.17 17.72 -1.03
CA ASN A 159 6.14 16.91 -0.41
C ASN A 159 5.55 15.76 -1.26
N SER A 160 6.00 14.57 -0.96
CA SER A 160 5.40 13.27 -1.32
C SER A 160 5.00 13.09 -2.78
N VAL A 161 5.88 12.44 -3.48
CA VAL A 161 5.69 12.05 -4.87
C VAL A 161 4.82 10.81 -4.94
N ASN A 162 3.59 10.96 -5.34
CA ASN A 162 2.73 9.84 -5.70
C ASN A 162 3.08 9.43 -7.15
N PHE A 163 4.03 8.51 -7.31
CA PHE A 163 4.42 7.98 -8.61
C PHE A 163 3.27 7.13 -9.17
N GLY A 164 2.82 7.45 -10.33
CA GLY A 164 1.64 6.86 -10.98
C GLY A 164 0.39 7.72 -10.85
N ASN A 165 0.45 8.88 -10.16
CA ASN A 165 -0.63 9.83 -10.18
C ASN A 165 -0.38 10.89 -11.27
N PRO A 166 -1.14 10.91 -12.39
CA PRO A 166 -1.00 11.92 -13.45
C PRO A 166 -1.26 13.35 -12.98
N ARG A 167 -1.76 13.54 -11.75
CA ARG A 167 -2.00 14.87 -11.16
C ARG A 167 -0.73 15.62 -10.76
N PHE A 168 0.42 14.94 -10.71
CA PHE A 168 1.70 15.58 -10.41
C PHE A 168 2.59 15.55 -11.66
N PRO A 169 2.49 16.56 -12.52
CA PRO A 169 3.35 16.66 -13.70
C PRO A 169 4.78 16.93 -13.25
N TYR A 170 5.59 15.87 -13.18
CA TYR A 170 7.04 16.05 -13.05
C TYR A 170 7.61 16.63 -14.35
N PRO A 171 8.63 17.48 -14.26
CA PRO A 171 9.45 17.76 -15.43
C PRO A 171 9.98 16.43 -15.98
N LYS A 172 9.74 16.15 -17.26
CA LYS A 172 10.13 14.87 -17.90
C LYS A 172 11.58 14.45 -17.63
N THR A 173 12.48 15.42 -17.51
CA THR A 173 13.90 15.20 -17.25
C THR A 173 14.20 14.61 -15.87
N ASN A 174 13.37 14.88 -14.86
CA ASN A 174 13.57 14.36 -13.50
C ASN A 174 12.85 13.01 -13.30
N PHE A 175 11.78 12.74 -14.07
CA PHE A 175 11.00 11.52 -13.92
C PHE A 175 11.85 10.26 -14.19
N ASP A 176 12.58 10.22 -15.30
CA ASP A 176 13.39 9.05 -15.67
C ASP A 176 14.48 8.75 -14.65
N THR A 177 15.08 9.79 -14.09
CA THR A 177 16.15 9.64 -13.09
C THR A 177 15.59 9.16 -11.76
N VAL A 178 14.52 9.75 -11.28
CA VAL A 178 13.84 9.33 -10.05
C VAL A 178 13.29 7.92 -10.19
N PHE A 179 12.71 7.59 -11.34
CA PHE A 179 12.24 6.24 -11.65
C PHE A 179 13.38 5.20 -11.58
N LYS A 180 14.53 5.50 -12.16
CA LYS A 180 15.70 4.60 -12.13
C LYS A 180 16.23 4.37 -10.72
N ILE A 181 16.33 5.43 -9.91
CA ILE A 181 16.76 5.32 -8.51
C ILE A 181 15.78 4.47 -7.72
N ARG A 182 14.51 4.77 -7.84
CA ARG A 182 13.44 4.03 -7.19
C ARG A 182 13.45 2.55 -7.59
N LYS A 183 13.58 2.26 -8.87
CA LYS A 183 13.71 0.89 -9.39
C LYS A 183 14.87 0.14 -8.75
N LYS A 184 16.06 0.76 -8.67
CA LYS A 184 17.23 0.16 -8.02
C LYS A 184 16.98 -0.13 -6.54
N ALA A 185 16.41 0.82 -5.79
CA ALA A 185 16.09 0.65 -4.38
C ALA A 185 15.09 -0.50 -4.17
N ILE A 186 14.04 -0.56 -4.96
CA ILE A 186 13.04 -1.64 -4.90
C ILE A 186 13.68 -2.99 -5.23
N GLN A 187 14.48 -3.06 -6.30
CA GLN A 187 15.19 -4.29 -6.68
C GLN A 187 16.12 -4.79 -5.57
N GLN A 188 16.79 -3.88 -4.84
CA GLN A 188 17.61 -4.27 -3.68
C GLN A 188 16.75 -4.82 -2.54
N ILE A 189 15.63 -4.16 -2.21
CA ILE A 189 14.71 -4.62 -1.19
C ILE A 189 14.14 -6.01 -1.53
N LEU A 190 13.78 -6.24 -2.79
CA LEU A 190 13.23 -7.52 -3.25
C LEU A 190 14.27 -8.65 -3.30
N LYS A 191 15.58 -8.36 -3.23
CA LYS A 191 16.63 -9.37 -3.09
C LYS A 191 16.78 -9.93 -1.67
N TYR A 192 16.15 -9.34 -0.66
CA TYR A 192 16.15 -9.91 0.68
C TYR A 192 15.33 -11.20 0.73
N ASP A 193 15.86 -12.22 1.36
CA ASP A 193 15.28 -13.57 1.46
C ASP A 193 13.80 -13.60 1.86
N ILE A 194 13.35 -12.60 2.63
CA ILE A 194 11.95 -12.56 3.08
C ILE A 194 10.98 -12.21 1.95
N ALA A 195 11.40 -11.44 0.94
CA ALA A 195 10.54 -11.09 -0.19
C ALA A 195 10.25 -12.32 -1.06
N ASP A 196 11.20 -13.22 -1.20
CA ASP A 196 11.06 -14.47 -1.96
C ASP A 196 10.10 -15.49 -1.29
N LYS A 197 9.67 -15.23 -0.05
CA LYS A 197 8.72 -16.08 0.66
C LYS A 197 7.27 -15.67 0.43
N ILE A 198 7.02 -14.56 -0.22
CA ILE A 198 5.67 -14.13 -0.59
C ILE A 198 5.11 -15.09 -1.65
N ASN A 199 3.91 -15.58 -1.42
CA ASN A 199 3.21 -16.43 -2.39
C ASN A 199 2.59 -15.56 -3.49
N GLU A 200 3.26 -15.49 -4.63
CA GLU A 200 2.87 -14.68 -5.78
C GLU A 200 1.51 -15.04 -6.35
N ASP A 201 1.14 -16.33 -6.35
CA ASP A 201 -0.17 -16.77 -6.86
C ASP A 201 -1.33 -16.23 -6.00
N LYS A 202 -1.07 -15.91 -4.74
CA LYS A 202 -2.06 -15.42 -3.79
C LYS A 202 -1.92 -13.93 -3.48
N PHE A 203 -0.90 -13.26 -4.01
CA PHE A 203 -0.72 -11.83 -3.88
C PHE A 203 -0.91 -11.16 -5.25
N ILE A 204 -2.11 -10.63 -5.48
CA ILE A 204 -2.49 -10.00 -6.75
C ILE A 204 -1.59 -8.80 -7.03
N GLY A 205 -0.89 -8.84 -8.15
CA GLY A 205 0.00 -7.77 -8.59
C GLY A 205 1.41 -7.79 -7.98
N TRP A 206 1.79 -8.84 -7.23
CA TRP A 206 3.17 -8.95 -6.74
C TRP A 206 4.19 -8.85 -7.91
N PRO A 207 5.30 -8.12 -7.75
CA PRO A 207 5.81 -7.46 -6.54
C PRO A 207 5.24 -6.06 -6.24
N ILE A 208 4.06 -5.71 -6.68
CA ILE A 208 3.26 -4.51 -6.40
C ILE A 208 3.83 -3.16 -6.84
N PHE A 209 5.07 -3.09 -7.21
CA PHE A 209 5.74 -1.89 -7.70
C PHE A 209 5.79 -1.90 -9.22
N SER A 210 5.22 -0.89 -9.86
CA SER A 210 5.19 -0.77 -11.33
C SER A 210 6.58 -0.69 -11.97
N GLU A 211 7.59 -0.26 -11.21
CA GLU A 211 8.98 -0.17 -11.65
C GLU A 211 9.63 -1.53 -11.89
N VAL A 212 9.05 -2.59 -11.38
CA VAL A 212 9.52 -3.97 -11.49
C VAL A 212 8.40 -4.91 -11.91
N ASP A 213 7.51 -4.40 -12.77
CA ASP A 213 6.42 -5.14 -13.42
C ASP A 213 5.30 -5.61 -12.45
N GLY A 214 5.27 -5.08 -11.23
CA GLY A 214 4.16 -5.28 -10.31
C GLY A 214 3.02 -4.27 -10.51
N PHE A 215 1.91 -4.45 -9.82
CA PHE A 215 0.79 -3.50 -9.86
C PHE A 215 -0.04 -3.51 -8.58
N CYS A 216 -0.86 -2.49 -8.41
CA CYS A 216 -1.83 -2.35 -7.32
C CYS A 216 -3.21 -1.99 -7.87
N VAL A 217 -4.20 -1.86 -7.01
CA VAL A 217 -5.57 -1.47 -7.41
C VAL A 217 -5.58 -0.13 -8.15
N ASP A 218 -4.78 0.85 -7.73
CA ASP A 218 -4.70 2.13 -8.43
C ASP A 218 -4.24 1.95 -9.88
N ASN A 219 -3.25 1.08 -10.13
CA ASN A 219 -2.79 0.80 -11.50
C ASN A 219 -3.88 0.12 -12.34
N ILE A 220 -4.65 -0.82 -11.75
CA ILE A 220 -5.76 -1.47 -12.44
C ILE A 220 -6.78 -0.42 -12.92
N LEU A 221 -7.21 0.44 -12.00
CA LEU A 221 -8.22 1.46 -12.31
C LEU A 221 -7.70 2.52 -13.27
N ASP A 222 -6.45 2.98 -13.10
CA ASP A 222 -5.86 4.02 -13.94
C ASP A 222 -5.54 3.51 -15.35
N ASN A 223 -5.20 2.22 -15.52
CA ASN A 223 -5.03 1.62 -16.84
C ASN A 223 -6.35 1.52 -17.62
N LEU A 224 -7.47 1.29 -16.92
CA LEU A 224 -8.80 1.23 -17.52
C LEU A 224 -9.42 2.62 -17.75
N ASP A 225 -8.99 3.61 -16.98
CA ASP A 225 -9.51 4.97 -17.00
C ASP A 225 -8.39 5.98 -16.70
N PRO A 226 -7.53 6.26 -17.68
CA PRO A 226 -6.39 7.17 -17.49
C PRO A 226 -6.79 8.59 -17.10
N LEU A 227 -7.99 9.02 -17.48
CA LEU A 227 -8.53 10.35 -17.14
C LEU A 227 -9.22 10.39 -15.77
N ARG A 228 -9.41 9.22 -15.11
CA ARG A 228 -10.05 9.10 -13.79
C ARG A 228 -11.48 9.64 -13.70
N GLU A 229 -12.21 9.57 -14.78
CA GLU A 229 -13.59 10.08 -14.87
C GLU A 229 -14.63 9.02 -14.51
N LYS A 230 -14.35 7.76 -14.81
CA LYS A 230 -15.33 6.66 -14.77
C LYS A 230 -15.28 5.85 -13.47
N TYR A 231 -14.09 5.54 -12.95
CA TYR A 231 -13.89 4.58 -11.86
C TYR A 231 -13.48 5.22 -10.53
N ARG A 232 -13.34 6.55 -10.48
CA ARG A 232 -12.97 7.32 -9.29
C ARG A 232 -14.11 8.22 -8.85
N VAL A 233 -14.11 8.62 -7.58
CA VAL A 233 -15.12 9.54 -7.05
C VAL A 233 -15.08 10.88 -7.79
N SER A 234 -13.88 11.41 -8.04
CA SER A 234 -13.65 12.61 -8.84
C SER A 234 -12.17 12.71 -9.21
N GLU A 235 -11.80 13.68 -10.06
CA GLU A 235 -10.40 14.00 -10.35
C GLU A 235 -9.57 14.30 -9.08
N ARG A 236 -10.19 14.91 -8.06
CA ARG A 236 -9.55 15.29 -6.80
C ARG A 236 -9.59 14.19 -5.75
N ASP A 237 -10.52 13.27 -5.88
CA ASP A 237 -10.70 12.15 -4.96
C ASP A 237 -10.47 10.84 -5.70
N SER A 238 -9.29 10.27 -5.51
CA SER A 238 -8.85 9.04 -6.17
C SER A 238 -9.47 7.76 -5.60
N HIS A 239 -10.36 7.85 -4.61
CA HIS A 239 -11.06 6.66 -4.12
C HIS A 239 -11.96 6.06 -5.20
N PRO A 240 -12.09 4.73 -5.25
CA PRO A 240 -13.00 4.07 -6.18
C PRO A 240 -14.45 4.51 -5.93
N ASN A 241 -15.19 4.76 -7.01
CA ASN A 241 -16.64 4.91 -6.98
C ASN A 241 -17.34 3.55 -7.15
N GLY A 242 -18.67 3.52 -7.36
CA GLY A 242 -19.44 2.28 -7.57
C GLY A 242 -18.84 1.40 -8.67
N PRO A 243 -18.73 1.86 -9.91
CA PRO A 243 -18.09 1.13 -11.01
C PRO A 243 -16.64 0.72 -10.70
N GLY A 244 -15.87 1.55 -10.01
CA GLY A 244 -14.50 1.19 -9.58
C GLY A 244 -14.48 0.02 -8.60
N HIS A 245 -15.44 -0.05 -7.69
CA HIS A 245 -15.56 -1.20 -6.79
C HIS A 245 -15.99 -2.48 -7.52
N GLU A 246 -16.80 -2.39 -8.58
CA GLU A 246 -17.14 -3.54 -9.43
C GLU A 246 -15.89 -4.08 -10.13
N VAL A 247 -15.05 -3.23 -10.71
CA VAL A 247 -13.78 -3.62 -11.32
C VAL A 247 -12.89 -4.33 -10.30
N ILE A 248 -12.70 -3.77 -9.11
CA ILE A 248 -11.87 -4.38 -8.06
C ILE A 248 -12.40 -5.77 -7.69
N SER A 249 -13.71 -5.88 -7.48
CA SER A 249 -14.35 -7.16 -7.15
C SER A 249 -14.13 -8.20 -8.26
N GLU A 250 -14.24 -7.81 -9.52
CA GLU A 250 -14.04 -8.69 -10.66
C GLU A 250 -12.60 -9.19 -10.76
N GLU A 251 -11.61 -8.31 -10.59
CA GLU A 251 -10.20 -8.72 -10.64
C GLU A 251 -9.85 -9.70 -9.52
N ILE A 252 -10.34 -9.47 -8.30
CA ILE A 252 -10.13 -10.41 -7.19
C ILE A 252 -10.85 -11.74 -7.47
N TYR A 253 -12.06 -11.71 -8.03
CA TYR A 253 -12.81 -12.91 -8.38
C TYR A 253 -12.10 -13.77 -9.43
N LYS A 254 -11.53 -13.15 -10.47
CA LYS A 254 -10.73 -13.86 -11.49
C LYS A 254 -9.56 -14.61 -10.86
N VAL A 255 -8.83 -14.00 -9.96
CA VAL A 255 -7.71 -14.64 -9.27
C VAL A 255 -8.22 -15.75 -8.34
N TYR A 256 -9.31 -15.52 -7.61
CA TYR A 256 -9.93 -16.57 -6.80
C TYR A 256 -10.26 -17.80 -7.64
N LYS A 257 -10.90 -17.61 -8.80
CA LYS A 257 -11.23 -18.71 -9.70
C LYS A 257 -10.01 -19.43 -10.24
N LYS A 258 -8.92 -18.72 -10.49
CA LYS A 258 -7.65 -19.31 -10.93
C LYS A 258 -7.01 -20.18 -9.84
N VAL A 259 -7.06 -19.74 -8.58
CA VAL A 259 -6.33 -20.36 -7.46
C VAL A 259 -7.15 -21.43 -6.74
N TYR A 260 -8.48 -21.27 -6.67
CA TYR A 260 -9.39 -22.10 -5.85
C TYR A 260 -10.59 -22.67 -6.62
N GLY A 261 -10.81 -22.27 -7.88
CA GLY A 261 -11.98 -22.67 -8.69
C GLY A 261 -11.85 -23.92 -9.51
#